data_f6511e380bfc92803a505b9218ea8418
#
_entry.id   f6511e380bfc92803a505b9218ea8418
#
_cell.length_a   1.000
_cell.length_b   1.000
_cell.length_c   1.000
_cell.angle_alpha   90.00
_cell.angle_beta   90.00
_cell.angle_gamma   90.00
#
_symmetry.space_group_name_H-M   'P 1'
#
loop_
_entity.id
_entity.type
_entity.pdbx_description
1 polymer ?
#
loop_
_entity_poly.entity_id
_entity_poly.type
_entity_poly.pdbx_seq_one_letter_code
_entity_poly.pdbx_strand_id
1 'polypeptide(L)'
;MNNADLQLLDVRALRDDVVLPAAKEIAALLPGDSVLLQASNTRFAVEIRLRRKRHLFTGRVIESTPFLPAGQEISFEPRHIIEVFRYGKH
;
A
#
# COMPACT_ATOMS: atom_id res chain seq x y z
N MET A 1 7.68 -6.45 -15.40
CA MET A 1 6.47 -5.62 -15.49
C MET A 1 6.68 -4.37 -14.66
N ASN A 2 6.35 -3.23 -15.18
CA ASN A 2 6.43 -2.03 -14.37
C ASN A 2 5.04 -1.67 -13.85
N ASN A 3 5.01 -0.68 -12.99
CA ASN A 3 3.81 -0.25 -12.27
C ASN A 3 2.78 0.43 -13.16
N ALA A 4 3.14 0.75 -14.39
CA ALA A 4 2.29 1.57 -15.24
C ALA A 4 0.95 0.91 -15.57
N ASP A 5 0.93 -0.42 -15.63
CA ASP A 5 -0.28 -1.16 -15.95
C ASP A 5 -1.10 -1.52 -14.72
N LEU A 6 -0.61 -1.21 -13.52
CA LEU A 6 -1.29 -1.55 -12.28
C LEU A 6 -2.11 -0.36 -11.83
N GLN A 7 -3.42 -0.53 -11.78
CA GLN A 7 -4.31 0.53 -11.32
C GLN A 7 -4.70 0.28 -9.87
N LEU A 8 -4.05 1.01 -8.98
CA LEU A 8 -4.36 0.93 -7.57
C LEU A 8 -5.62 1.74 -7.25
N LEU A 9 -6.44 1.20 -6.38
CA LEU A 9 -7.65 1.87 -5.95
C LEU A 9 -7.29 3.13 -5.17
N ASP A 10 -7.91 4.25 -5.54
CA ASP A 10 -7.85 5.47 -4.75
C ASP A 10 -8.86 5.32 -3.61
N VAL A 11 -8.40 5.42 -2.37
CA VAL A 11 -9.25 5.16 -1.20
C VAL A 11 -10.44 6.12 -1.11
N ARG A 12 -10.37 7.27 -1.79
CA ARG A 12 -11.49 8.20 -1.82
C ARG A 12 -12.70 7.63 -2.57
N ALA A 13 -12.49 6.56 -3.34
CA ALA A 13 -13.58 5.89 -4.04
C ALA A 13 -14.30 4.88 -3.14
N LEU A 14 -13.79 4.63 -1.94
CA LEU A 14 -14.42 3.70 -1.01
C LEU A 14 -15.62 4.36 -0.33
N ARG A 15 -16.49 3.51 0.22
CA ARG A 15 -17.69 3.99 0.90
C ARG A 15 -17.33 4.72 2.18
N ASP A 16 -18.20 5.64 2.59
CA ASP A 16 -17.97 6.46 3.78
C ASP A 16 -17.87 5.65 5.07
N ASP A 17 -18.42 4.44 5.10
CA ASP A 17 -18.36 3.60 6.29
C ASP A 17 -17.02 2.88 6.46
N VAL A 18 -16.09 3.04 5.53
CA VAL A 18 -14.76 2.45 5.63
C VAL A 18 -13.87 3.37 6.46
N VAL A 19 -13.25 2.81 7.49
CA VAL A 19 -12.32 3.57 8.32
C VAL A 19 -10.95 3.55 7.66
N LEU A 20 -10.46 4.73 7.29
CA LEU A 20 -9.17 4.88 6.62
C LEU A 20 -8.10 5.34 7.62
N PRO A 21 -6.82 5.04 7.33
CA PRO A 21 -5.73 5.53 8.19
C PRO A 21 -5.72 7.04 8.27
N ALA A 22 -5.38 7.57 9.44
CA ALA A 22 -5.21 9.01 9.59
C ALA A 22 -3.92 9.45 8.90
N ALA A 23 -3.90 10.74 8.51
CA ALA A 23 -2.71 11.29 7.84
C ALA A 23 -1.45 11.11 8.68
N LYS A 24 -1.56 11.24 10.01
CA LYS A 24 -0.40 11.07 10.88
C LYS A 24 0.11 9.63 10.90
N GLU A 25 -0.77 8.65 10.71
CA GLU A 25 -0.35 7.25 10.65
C GLU A 25 0.46 7.00 9.39
N ILE A 26 0.01 7.56 8.28
CA ILE A 26 0.73 7.44 7.02
C ILE A 26 2.07 8.16 7.09
N ALA A 27 2.08 9.34 7.71
CA ALA A 27 3.33 10.10 7.85
C ALA A 27 4.37 9.39 8.71
N ALA A 28 3.91 8.51 9.61
CA ALA A 28 4.80 7.77 10.52
C ALA A 28 5.30 6.44 9.93
N LEU A 29 4.89 6.09 8.72
CA LEU A 29 5.30 4.83 8.11
C LEU A 29 6.80 4.78 7.87
N LEU A 30 7.40 3.65 8.16
CA LEU A 30 8.84 3.41 8.02
C LEU A 30 9.08 2.14 7.21
N PRO A 31 10.27 1.97 6.61
CA PRO A 31 10.61 0.69 5.99
C PRO A 31 10.41 -0.45 6.97
N GLY A 32 9.79 -1.53 6.49
CA GLY A 32 9.45 -2.67 7.34
C GLY A 32 7.98 -2.69 7.75
N ASP A 33 7.33 -1.53 7.79
CA ASP A 33 5.89 -1.49 8.01
C ASP A 33 5.18 -2.02 6.77
N SER A 34 3.95 -2.48 6.93
CA SER A 34 3.17 -3.01 5.82
C SER A 34 1.89 -2.21 5.65
N VAL A 35 1.38 -2.21 4.44
CA VAL A 35 0.12 -1.53 4.11
C VAL A 35 -0.74 -2.45 3.26
N LEU A 36 -2.03 -2.20 3.26
CA LEU A 36 -2.99 -2.91 2.41
C LEU A 36 -3.38 -2.02 1.26
N LEU A 37 -3.24 -2.54 0.05
CA LEU A 37 -3.64 -1.87 -1.19
C LEU A 37 -4.68 -2.72 -1.90
N GLN A 38 -5.34 -2.15 -2.91
CA GLN A 38 -6.29 -2.89 -3.71
C GLN A 38 -6.11 -2.57 -5.19
N ALA A 39 -6.18 -3.61 -6.01
CA ALA A 39 -6.23 -3.48 -7.46
C ALA A 39 -7.17 -4.55 -7.98
N SER A 40 -8.04 -4.19 -8.92
CA SER A 40 -8.97 -5.14 -9.57
C SER A 40 -9.71 -6.03 -8.57
N ASN A 41 -10.30 -5.43 -7.53
CA ASN A 41 -11.06 -6.14 -6.49
C ASN A 41 -10.24 -7.08 -5.62
N THR A 42 -8.93 -7.05 -5.74
CA THR A 42 -8.05 -7.89 -4.92
C THR A 42 -7.28 -6.97 -3.96
N ARG A 43 -7.36 -7.27 -2.68
CA ARG A 43 -6.58 -6.58 -1.66
C ARG A 43 -5.33 -7.37 -1.39
N PHE A 44 -4.21 -6.68 -1.23
CA PHE A 44 -2.93 -7.34 -1.00
C PHE A 44 -2.06 -6.47 -0.13
N ALA A 45 -1.19 -7.13 0.64
CA ALA A 45 -0.28 -6.45 1.56
C ALA A 45 1.05 -6.19 0.88
N VAL A 46 1.63 -5.04 1.21
CA VAL A 46 2.91 -4.61 0.65
C VAL A 46 3.80 -4.15 1.81
N GLU A 47 5.02 -4.65 1.84
CA GLU A 47 6.01 -4.21 2.82
C GLU A 47 6.73 -2.98 2.28
N ILE A 48 6.74 -1.90 3.05
CA ILE A 48 7.42 -0.67 2.64
C ILE A 48 8.92 -0.90 2.65
N ARG A 49 9.57 -0.61 1.53
CA ARG A 49 11.02 -0.74 1.40
C ARG A 49 11.71 0.60 1.40
N LEU A 50 11.06 1.61 0.81
CA LEU A 50 11.66 2.92 0.66
C LEU A 50 10.57 3.96 0.60
N ARG A 51 10.79 5.09 1.24
CA ARG A 51 9.92 6.24 1.12
C ARG A 51 10.68 7.31 0.34
N ARG A 52 10.22 7.54 -0.88
CA ARG A 52 10.78 8.61 -1.71
C ARG A 52 9.89 9.82 -1.53
N LYS A 53 10.35 10.97 -1.31
CA LYS A 53 9.54 12.16 -1.15
C LYS A 53 8.37 11.93 -0.20
N ARG A 54 7.56 12.95 -0.02
CA ARG A 54 6.42 12.88 0.93
C ARG A 54 5.28 11.98 0.47
N HIS A 55 5.18 11.80 -0.84
CA HIS A 55 3.97 11.20 -1.42
C HIS A 55 4.23 9.93 -2.21
N LEU A 56 5.44 9.39 -2.14
CA LEU A 56 5.74 8.22 -2.94
C LEU A 56 6.47 7.18 -2.10
N PHE A 57 5.89 6.00 -2.06
CA PHE A 57 6.48 4.84 -1.40
C PHE A 57 6.83 3.80 -2.43
N THR A 58 7.88 3.05 -2.16
CA THR A 58 8.22 1.84 -2.90
C THR A 58 8.14 0.68 -1.93
N GLY A 59 7.47 -0.38 -2.33
CA GLY A 59 7.30 -1.53 -1.48
C GLY A 59 7.35 -2.83 -2.25
N ARG A 60 7.28 -3.93 -1.52
CA ARG A 60 7.36 -5.26 -2.09
C ARG A 60 6.12 -6.05 -1.70
N VAL A 61 5.49 -6.67 -2.69
CA VAL A 61 4.30 -7.48 -2.48
C VAL A 61 4.66 -8.66 -1.58
N ILE A 62 3.89 -8.86 -0.51
CA ILE A 62 4.20 -9.90 0.47
C ILE A 62 3.72 -11.26 -0.02
N GLU A 63 2.47 -11.35 -0.49
CA GLU A 63 1.90 -12.58 -0.98
C GLU A 63 1.50 -12.43 -2.44
N SER A 64 1.72 -13.47 -3.24
CA SER A 64 1.36 -13.38 -4.66
C SER A 64 -0.15 -13.26 -4.84
N THR A 65 -0.53 -12.52 -5.86
CA THR A 65 -1.91 -12.35 -6.30
C THR A 65 -2.02 -12.87 -7.72
N PRO A 66 -3.24 -12.96 -8.29
CA PRO A 66 -3.36 -13.40 -9.69
C PRO A 66 -2.60 -12.54 -10.70
N PHE A 67 -2.27 -11.29 -10.34
CA PHE A 67 -1.60 -10.37 -11.27
C PHE A 67 -0.25 -9.86 -10.78
N LEU A 68 0.13 -10.18 -9.53
CA LEU A 68 1.42 -9.74 -8.96
C LEU A 68 2.07 -10.88 -8.19
N PRO A 69 3.29 -11.27 -8.54
CA PRO A 69 3.99 -12.28 -7.75
C PRO A 69 4.50 -11.69 -6.43
N ALA A 70 4.65 -12.54 -5.43
CA ALA A 70 5.29 -12.14 -4.18
C ALA A 70 6.71 -11.66 -4.49
N GLY A 71 7.13 -10.60 -3.80
CA GLY A 71 8.43 -9.99 -4.03
C GLY A 71 8.47 -8.95 -5.11
N GLN A 72 7.40 -8.80 -5.89
CA GLN A 72 7.32 -7.77 -6.92
C GLN A 72 7.39 -6.38 -6.28
N GLU A 73 8.26 -5.53 -6.79
CA GLU A 73 8.37 -4.17 -6.33
C GLU A 73 7.34 -3.29 -7.03
N ILE A 74 6.64 -2.47 -6.25
CA ILE A 74 5.66 -1.53 -6.79
C ILE A 74 5.81 -0.18 -6.10
N SER A 75 5.29 0.86 -6.75
CA SER A 75 5.23 2.20 -6.17
C SER A 75 3.78 2.55 -5.89
N PHE A 76 3.55 3.31 -4.82
CA PHE A 76 2.20 3.72 -4.46
C PHE A 76 2.25 5.02 -3.66
N GLU A 77 1.08 5.66 -3.54
CA GLU A 77 0.94 6.93 -2.85
C GLU A 77 0.03 6.77 -1.64
N PRO A 78 0.02 7.75 -0.71
CA PRO A 78 -0.87 7.68 0.45
C PRO A 78 -2.33 7.41 0.10
N ARG A 79 -2.82 7.96 -1.02
CA ARG A 79 -4.22 7.78 -1.43
C ARG A 79 -4.57 6.34 -1.81
N HIS A 80 -3.58 5.46 -1.90
CA HIS A 80 -3.79 4.05 -2.22
C HIS A 80 -3.84 3.17 -0.98
N ILE A 81 -3.51 3.70 0.19
CA ILE A 81 -3.35 2.91 1.40
C ILE A 81 -4.70 2.74 2.09
N ILE A 82 -5.15 1.50 2.20
CA ILE A 82 -6.44 1.17 2.83
C ILE A 82 -6.24 0.96 4.33
N GLU A 83 -5.15 0.31 4.71
CA GLU A 83 -4.88 -0.03 6.10
C GLU A 83 -3.39 -0.07 6.33
N VAL A 84 -2.97 0.23 7.57
CA VAL A 84 -1.57 0.27 7.98
C VAL A 84 -1.31 -0.80 9.02
N PHE A 85 -0.24 -1.57 8.83
CA PHE A 85 0.22 -2.57 9.80
C PHE A 85 1.63 -2.19 10.24
N ARG A 86 1.76 -1.65 11.45
CA ARG A 86 3.04 -1.18 11.95
C ARG A 86 3.86 -2.34 12.50
N TYR A 87 5.02 -2.58 11.90
CA TYR A 87 5.92 -3.63 12.33
C TYR A 87 6.39 -3.37 13.77
N GLY A 88 6.34 -4.42 14.61
CA GLY A 88 6.79 -4.29 15.97
C GLY A 88 5.88 -3.48 16.88
N LYS A 89 4.77 -3.03 16.39
CA LYS A 89 3.81 -2.27 17.17
C LYS A 89 2.76 -3.21 17.74
N HIS A 90 2.76 -3.31 19.03
CA HIS A 90 1.83 -4.21 19.70
C HIS A 90 1.13 -3.55 20.86
#